data_6694c868cc62c03f02eac8763412185e
#
_entry.id   6694c868cc62c03f02eac8763412185e
#
_cell.length_a   1.000
_cell.length_b   1.000
_cell.length_c   1.000
_cell.angle_alpha   90.00
_cell.angle_beta   90.00
_cell.angle_gamma   90.00
#
_symmetry.space_group_name_H-M   'P 1'
#
loop_
_entity.id
_entity.type
_entity.pdbx_description
1 polymer ?
#
loop_
_entity_poly.entity_id
_entity_poly.type
_entity_poly.pdbx_seq_one_letter_code
_entity_poly.pdbx_strand_id
1 'polypeptide(L)'
;MPGNSPIYYWDTCLFLAWLKDEERPTGEMDGVRDIIERSKKRDARIMTSVLTTTEALSARIPAGMDTLFQQMMRRVSRVGIDIKVASLAHDIRNYYAKGGGKTLSTPDAIHLATAIIFRVDEFHTFDGNGSRKSLGLLPLSGNVAGNRLAICKPETKRPQLDLRRPNPPSE
;
A
#
# COMPACT_ATOMS: atom_id res chain seq x y z
N MET A 1 -6.29 26.55 -5.09
CA MET A 1 -5.90 25.36 -5.86
C MET A 1 -6.37 24.13 -5.09
N PRO A 2 -7.20 23.26 -5.64
CA PRO A 2 -7.45 21.98 -4.99
C PRO A 2 -6.11 21.25 -4.96
N GLY A 3 -5.59 21.00 -3.77
CA GLY A 3 -4.38 20.22 -3.58
C GLY A 3 -4.54 18.86 -4.25
N ASN A 4 -3.50 18.37 -4.90
CA ASN A 4 -3.53 17.07 -5.55
C ASN A 4 -3.80 16.00 -4.48
N SER A 5 -4.93 15.30 -4.55
CA SER A 5 -5.26 14.25 -3.58
C SER A 5 -4.14 13.20 -3.55
N PRO A 6 -3.65 12.80 -2.37
CA PRO A 6 -2.57 11.84 -2.29
C PRO A 6 -2.95 10.51 -2.92
N ILE A 7 -1.95 9.85 -3.52
CA ILE A 7 -2.08 8.54 -4.15
C ILE A 7 -1.44 7.51 -3.24
N TYR A 8 -2.22 6.59 -2.73
CA TYR A 8 -1.77 5.46 -1.93
C TYR A 8 -1.77 4.20 -2.77
N TYR A 9 -0.62 3.56 -2.90
CA TYR A 9 -0.54 2.24 -3.51
C TYR A 9 -0.87 1.18 -2.48
N TRP A 10 -1.80 0.30 -2.78
CA TRP A 10 -2.17 -0.81 -1.92
C TRP A 10 -1.69 -2.14 -2.49
N ASP A 11 -0.91 -2.83 -1.70
CA ASP A 11 -0.58 -4.24 -1.89
C ASP A 11 -1.84 -5.11 -1.68
N THR A 12 -1.86 -6.28 -2.27
CA THR A 12 -2.98 -7.24 -2.21
C THR A 12 -3.39 -7.58 -0.77
N CYS A 13 -2.44 -7.63 0.16
CA CYS A 13 -2.72 -7.93 1.56
C CYS A 13 -3.67 -6.92 2.23
N LEU A 14 -3.67 -5.65 1.80
CA LEU A 14 -4.57 -4.62 2.34
C LEU A 14 -6.04 -4.91 1.97
N PHE A 15 -6.29 -5.28 0.73
CA PHE A 15 -7.63 -5.63 0.26
C PHE A 15 -8.17 -6.86 0.98
N LEU A 16 -7.33 -7.89 1.13
CA LEU A 16 -7.70 -9.11 1.82
C LEU A 16 -7.96 -8.88 3.31
N ALA A 17 -7.12 -8.09 3.99
CA ALA A 17 -7.31 -7.73 5.39
C ALA A 17 -8.62 -6.98 5.62
N TRP A 18 -8.93 -6.02 4.72
CA TRP A 18 -10.18 -5.28 4.78
C TRP A 18 -11.42 -6.18 4.56
N LEU A 19 -11.37 -7.07 3.56
CA LEU A 19 -12.47 -7.99 3.27
C LEU A 19 -12.73 -8.98 4.40
N LYS A 20 -11.68 -9.40 5.10
CA LYS A 20 -11.77 -10.33 6.23
C LYS A 20 -12.12 -9.62 7.54
N ASP A 21 -12.21 -8.29 7.53
CA ASP A 21 -12.35 -7.46 8.72
C ASP A 21 -11.34 -7.86 9.82
N GLU A 22 -10.08 -8.03 9.41
CA GLU A 22 -9.02 -8.46 10.32
C GLU A 22 -8.90 -7.50 11.51
N GLU A 23 -8.71 -8.06 12.70
CA GLU A 23 -8.34 -7.28 13.87
C GLU A 23 -6.82 -7.18 13.96
N ARG A 24 -6.32 -5.95 14.13
CA ARG A 24 -4.89 -5.67 14.32
C ARG A 24 -4.70 -4.78 15.54
N PRO A 25 -3.85 -5.19 16.50
CA PRO A 25 -3.78 -4.56 17.83
C PRO A 25 -3.26 -3.12 17.81
N THR A 26 -2.58 -2.71 16.76
CA THR A 26 -1.95 -1.38 16.65
C THR A 26 -2.78 -0.37 15.83
N GLY A 27 -4.03 -0.70 15.50
CA GLY A 27 -4.96 0.24 14.86
C GLY A 27 -4.76 0.44 13.35
N GLU A 28 -3.97 -0.44 12.70
CA GLU A 28 -3.73 -0.34 11.25
C GLU A 28 -5.03 -0.46 10.44
N MET A 29 -6.01 -1.21 10.93
CA MET A 29 -7.30 -1.33 10.26
C MET A 29 -8.13 -0.05 10.31
N ASP A 30 -7.94 0.79 11.31
CA ASP A 30 -8.55 2.13 11.34
C ASP A 30 -7.94 3.02 10.25
N GLY A 31 -6.64 2.91 10.00
CA GLY A 31 -5.98 3.55 8.88
C GLY A 31 -6.52 3.08 7.52
N VAL A 32 -6.75 1.78 7.36
CA VAL A 32 -7.38 1.22 6.15
C VAL A 32 -8.77 1.82 5.93
N ARG A 33 -9.62 1.82 6.96
CA ARG A 33 -10.98 2.37 6.90
C ARG A 33 -10.97 3.87 6.60
N ASP A 34 -10.08 4.63 7.24
CA ASP A 34 -9.92 6.07 7.00
C ASP A 34 -9.59 6.37 5.53
N ILE A 35 -8.63 5.65 4.96
CA ILE A 35 -8.25 5.83 3.55
C ILE A 35 -9.40 5.48 2.61
N ILE A 36 -10.18 4.44 2.90
CA ILE A 36 -11.36 4.09 2.11
C ILE A 36 -12.39 5.22 2.15
N GLU A 37 -12.69 5.77 3.33
CA GLU A 37 -13.65 6.87 3.46
C GLU A 37 -13.16 8.15 2.75
N ARG A 38 -11.88 8.46 2.86
CA ARG A 38 -11.26 9.57 2.12
C ARG A 38 -11.30 9.34 0.62
N SER A 39 -11.10 8.11 0.17
CA SER A 39 -11.20 7.74 -1.24
C SER A 39 -12.63 7.93 -1.78
N LYS A 40 -13.66 7.61 -0.99
CA LYS A 40 -15.06 7.86 -1.34
C LYS A 40 -15.34 9.36 -1.51
N LYS A 41 -14.73 10.19 -0.70
CA LYS A 41 -14.83 11.67 -0.72
C LYS A 41 -13.93 12.33 -1.76
N ARG A 42 -13.09 11.56 -2.47
CA ARG A 42 -12.06 12.03 -3.41
C ARG A 42 -10.92 12.83 -2.75
N ASP A 43 -10.75 12.71 -1.44
CA ASP A 43 -9.65 13.30 -0.67
C ASP A 43 -8.39 12.43 -0.68
N ALA A 44 -8.48 11.24 -1.23
CA ALA A 44 -7.39 10.33 -1.50
C ALA A 44 -7.68 9.46 -2.72
N ARG A 45 -6.66 8.90 -3.33
CA ARG A 45 -6.79 7.89 -4.41
C ARG A 45 -6.08 6.63 -4.01
N ILE A 46 -6.75 5.49 -4.20
CA ILE A 46 -6.15 4.17 -4.03
C ILE A 46 -5.75 3.66 -5.41
N MET A 47 -4.52 3.20 -5.54
CA MET A 47 -3.97 2.59 -6.74
C MET A 47 -3.45 1.19 -6.45
N THR A 48 -3.54 0.31 -7.41
CA THR A 48 -2.90 -1.02 -7.35
C THR A 48 -2.57 -1.53 -8.75
N SER A 49 -1.79 -2.60 -8.85
CA SER A 49 -1.57 -3.31 -10.10
C SER A 49 -2.77 -4.19 -10.46
N VAL A 50 -2.98 -4.46 -11.74
CA VAL A 50 -3.89 -5.52 -12.21
C VAL A 50 -3.52 -6.89 -11.64
N LEU A 51 -2.28 -7.08 -11.21
CA LEU A 51 -1.79 -8.29 -10.54
C LEU A 51 -2.61 -8.62 -9.29
N THR A 52 -3.06 -7.62 -8.54
CA THR A 52 -3.94 -7.80 -7.36
C THR A 52 -5.17 -8.66 -7.69
N THR A 53 -5.72 -8.51 -8.90
CA THR A 53 -6.88 -9.31 -9.32
C THR A 53 -6.55 -10.81 -9.39
N THR A 54 -5.30 -11.16 -9.77
CA THR A 54 -4.87 -12.55 -9.86
C THR A 54 -4.37 -13.11 -8.53
N GLU A 55 -3.90 -12.27 -7.63
CA GLU A 55 -3.44 -12.66 -6.29
C GLU A 55 -4.59 -12.83 -5.31
N ALA A 56 -5.64 -12.02 -5.43
CA ALA A 56 -6.85 -12.12 -4.62
C ALA A 56 -7.74 -13.27 -5.12
N LEU A 57 -7.25 -14.49 -4.95
CA LEU A 57 -7.98 -15.71 -5.34
C LEU A 57 -9.26 -15.84 -4.54
N SER A 58 -10.31 -16.37 -5.17
CA SER A 58 -11.61 -16.64 -4.52
C SER A 58 -11.48 -17.47 -3.23
N ALA A 59 -10.53 -18.40 -3.18
CA ALA A 59 -10.23 -19.16 -1.97
C ALA A 59 -9.69 -18.32 -0.79
N ARG A 60 -9.22 -17.10 -1.04
CA ARG A 60 -8.71 -16.16 -0.02
C ARG A 60 -9.74 -15.09 0.36
N ILE A 61 -10.78 -14.94 -0.46
CA ILE A 61 -11.88 -14.01 -0.22
C ILE A 61 -12.90 -14.72 0.65
N PRO A 62 -13.38 -14.14 1.77
CA PRO A 62 -14.41 -14.74 2.57
C PRO A 62 -15.68 -15.01 1.77
N ALA A 63 -16.37 -16.11 2.04
CA ALA A 63 -17.59 -16.49 1.35
C ALA A 63 -18.60 -15.33 1.36
N GLY A 64 -19.18 -15.02 0.20
CA GLY A 64 -20.15 -13.94 0.04
C GLY A 64 -19.54 -12.53 -0.12
N MET A 65 -18.23 -12.37 -0.03
CA MET A 65 -17.55 -11.07 -0.17
C MET A 65 -17.07 -10.76 -1.59
N ASP A 66 -17.25 -11.67 -2.55
CA ASP A 66 -16.81 -11.46 -3.94
C ASP A 66 -17.40 -10.19 -4.57
N THR A 67 -18.70 -9.95 -4.35
CA THR A 67 -19.35 -8.74 -4.86
C THR A 67 -18.77 -7.47 -4.27
N LEU A 68 -18.49 -7.47 -2.96
CA LEU A 68 -17.87 -6.33 -2.27
C LEU A 68 -16.45 -6.07 -2.80
N PHE A 69 -15.67 -7.13 -3.00
CA PHE A 69 -14.34 -7.04 -3.61
C PHE A 69 -14.42 -6.42 -5.01
N GLN A 70 -15.33 -6.89 -5.86
CA GLN A 70 -15.51 -6.34 -7.20
C GLN A 70 -15.94 -4.87 -7.19
N GLN A 71 -16.82 -4.49 -6.26
CA GLN A 71 -17.22 -3.09 -6.10
C GLN A 71 -16.06 -2.20 -5.67
N MET A 72 -15.23 -2.67 -4.75
CA MET A 72 -14.02 -1.96 -4.34
C MET A 72 -13.05 -1.81 -5.51
N MET A 73 -12.77 -2.88 -6.24
CA MET A 73 -11.86 -2.86 -7.38
C MET A 73 -12.31 -1.94 -8.51
N ARG A 74 -13.61 -1.65 -8.64
CA ARG A 74 -14.10 -0.63 -9.60
C ARG A 74 -13.77 0.80 -9.20
N ARG A 75 -13.54 1.07 -7.92
CA ARG A 75 -13.21 2.41 -7.39
C ARG A 75 -11.71 2.65 -7.29
N VAL A 76 -10.92 1.61 -7.35
CA VAL A 76 -9.46 1.65 -7.27
C VAL A 76 -8.86 1.87 -8.66
N SER A 77 -7.84 2.71 -8.76
CA SER A 77 -7.06 2.86 -9.99
C SER A 77 -6.21 1.62 -10.21
N ARG A 78 -6.59 0.77 -11.16
CA ARG A 78 -5.84 -0.43 -11.51
C ARG A 78 -4.97 -0.15 -12.71
N VAL A 79 -3.67 -0.39 -12.59
CA VAL A 79 -2.70 -0.15 -13.67
C VAL A 79 -2.15 -1.45 -14.22
N GLY A 80 -2.02 -1.51 -15.55
CA GLY A 80 -1.49 -2.65 -16.25
C GLY A 80 0.02 -2.81 -16.04
N ILE A 81 0.51 -4.02 -16.34
CA ILE A 81 1.94 -4.32 -16.35
C ILE A 81 2.43 -4.13 -17.78
N ASP A 82 3.04 -3.00 -18.04
CA ASP A 82 3.69 -2.70 -19.31
C ASP A 82 5.19 -3.07 -19.26
N ILE A 83 5.89 -2.85 -20.38
CA ILE A 83 7.31 -3.16 -20.49
C ILE A 83 8.16 -2.34 -19.50
N LYS A 84 7.77 -1.12 -19.15
CA LYS A 84 8.50 -0.29 -18.20
C LYS A 84 8.40 -0.85 -16.79
N VAL A 85 7.18 -1.24 -16.38
CA VAL A 85 6.95 -1.91 -15.09
C VAL A 85 7.72 -3.22 -15.03
N ALA A 86 7.65 -4.05 -16.06
CA ALA A 86 8.36 -5.33 -16.11
C ALA A 86 9.88 -5.16 -16.04
N SER A 87 10.44 -4.19 -16.77
CA SER A 87 11.88 -3.91 -16.77
C SER A 87 12.36 -3.43 -15.40
N LEU A 88 11.65 -2.47 -14.78
CA LEU A 88 12.02 -1.99 -13.46
C LEU A 88 11.87 -3.09 -12.40
N ALA A 89 10.83 -3.91 -12.46
CA ALA A 89 10.66 -5.05 -11.55
C ALA A 89 11.82 -6.06 -11.67
N HIS A 90 12.27 -6.32 -12.91
CA HIS A 90 13.45 -7.15 -13.16
C HIS A 90 14.71 -6.56 -12.52
N ASP A 91 14.95 -5.26 -12.71
CA ASP A 91 16.12 -4.58 -12.15
C ASP A 91 16.12 -4.57 -10.62
N ILE A 92 14.97 -4.31 -10.00
CA ILE A 92 14.78 -4.39 -8.55
C ILE A 92 15.10 -5.79 -8.04
N ARG A 93 14.58 -6.84 -8.67
CA ARG A 93 14.87 -8.22 -8.28
C ARG A 93 16.35 -8.55 -8.39
N ASN A 94 16.99 -8.15 -9.48
CA ASN A 94 18.43 -8.37 -9.69
C ASN A 94 19.28 -7.65 -8.64
N TYR A 95 18.89 -6.43 -8.24
CA TYR A 95 19.59 -5.68 -7.21
C TYR A 95 19.67 -6.48 -5.90
N TYR A 96 18.53 -7.00 -5.42
CA TYR A 96 18.51 -7.77 -4.18
C TYR A 96 19.09 -9.18 -4.33
N ALA A 97 18.97 -9.81 -5.49
CA ALA A 97 19.54 -11.13 -5.72
C ALA A 97 21.09 -11.14 -5.68
N LYS A 98 21.75 -10.04 -6.07
CA LYS A 98 23.21 -9.93 -6.06
C LYS A 98 23.82 -9.99 -4.66
N GLY A 99 23.05 -9.70 -3.63
CA GLY A 99 23.49 -9.74 -2.24
C GLY A 99 23.62 -11.13 -1.64
N GLY A 100 23.29 -12.20 -2.37
CA GLY A 100 23.43 -13.61 -1.96
C GLY A 100 22.55 -14.04 -0.77
N GLY A 101 21.55 -13.26 -0.42
CA GLY A 101 20.64 -13.49 0.71
C GLY A 101 19.20 -13.74 0.29
N LYS A 102 18.30 -13.08 0.97
CA LYS A 102 16.86 -13.13 0.65
C LYS A 102 16.59 -12.43 -0.67
N THR A 103 15.70 -12.98 -1.45
CA THR A 103 15.27 -12.41 -2.74
C THR A 103 13.90 -11.75 -2.62
N LEU A 104 13.60 -10.87 -3.56
CA LEU A 104 12.28 -10.29 -3.70
C LEU A 104 11.43 -11.17 -4.62
N SER A 105 10.19 -11.44 -4.24
CA SER A 105 9.27 -12.20 -5.09
C SER A 105 8.94 -11.42 -6.38
N THR A 106 8.54 -12.13 -7.43
CA THR A 106 8.12 -11.46 -8.68
C THR A 106 6.90 -10.56 -8.47
N PRO A 107 5.84 -10.99 -7.77
CA PRO A 107 4.71 -10.12 -7.48
C PRO A 107 5.12 -8.85 -6.72
N ASP A 108 5.89 -8.98 -5.64
CA ASP A 108 6.32 -7.83 -4.84
C ASP A 108 7.13 -6.83 -5.68
N ALA A 109 8.03 -7.32 -6.53
CA ALA A 109 8.81 -6.46 -7.42
C ALA A 109 7.92 -5.71 -8.43
N ILE A 110 6.88 -6.36 -8.95
CA ILE A 110 5.91 -5.73 -9.86
C ILE A 110 5.11 -4.64 -9.12
N HIS A 111 4.65 -4.92 -7.91
CA HIS A 111 3.97 -3.94 -7.07
C HIS A 111 4.85 -2.72 -6.79
N LEU A 112 6.10 -2.94 -6.36
CA LEU A 112 7.05 -1.86 -6.09
C LEU A 112 7.37 -1.05 -7.35
N ALA A 113 7.67 -1.73 -8.47
CA ALA A 113 7.95 -1.06 -9.74
C ALA A 113 6.77 -0.21 -10.21
N THR A 114 5.54 -0.71 -10.07
CA THR A 114 4.33 0.02 -10.40
C THR A 114 4.22 1.29 -9.56
N ALA A 115 4.37 1.17 -8.25
CA ALA A 115 4.29 2.31 -7.33
C ALA A 115 5.35 3.39 -7.64
N ILE A 116 6.58 2.98 -7.96
CA ILE A 116 7.67 3.89 -8.32
C ILE A 116 7.37 4.62 -9.62
N ILE A 117 6.96 3.90 -10.69
CA ILE A 117 6.69 4.50 -12.00
C ILE A 117 5.54 5.50 -11.92
N PHE A 118 4.49 5.18 -11.16
CA PHE A 118 3.34 6.06 -11.00
C PHE A 118 3.50 7.12 -9.91
N ARG A 119 4.69 7.18 -9.27
CA ARG A 119 5.06 8.21 -8.28
C ARG A 119 4.00 8.38 -7.20
N VAL A 120 3.61 7.26 -6.60
CA VAL A 120 2.65 7.29 -5.48
C VAL A 120 3.26 7.98 -4.26
N ASP A 121 2.43 8.57 -3.42
CA ASP A 121 2.90 9.23 -2.20
C ASP A 121 3.37 8.21 -1.16
N GLU A 122 2.63 7.11 -1.01
CA GLU A 122 2.96 6.03 -0.08
C GLU A 122 2.57 4.68 -0.67
N PHE A 123 3.38 3.67 -0.40
CA PHE A 123 3.08 2.26 -0.64
C PHE A 123 2.66 1.61 0.67
N HIS A 124 1.45 1.10 0.74
CA HIS A 124 0.92 0.48 1.93
C HIS A 124 0.97 -1.04 1.85
N THR A 125 1.53 -1.66 2.88
CA THR A 125 1.60 -3.11 3.04
C THR A 125 1.60 -3.50 4.51
N PHE A 126 1.27 -4.77 4.79
CA PHE A 126 1.48 -5.40 6.10
C PHE A 126 2.67 -6.36 6.11
N ASP A 127 3.35 -6.53 4.98
CA ASP A 127 4.53 -7.42 4.89
C ASP A 127 5.75 -6.78 5.56
N GLY A 128 5.97 -7.18 6.84
CA GLY A 128 7.03 -6.63 7.67
C GLY A 128 8.36 -7.38 7.54
N ASN A 129 8.34 -8.69 7.68
CA ASN A 129 9.56 -9.47 7.89
C ASN A 129 9.91 -10.40 6.73
N GLY A 130 9.00 -10.59 5.79
CA GLY A 130 9.15 -11.57 4.74
C GLY A 130 9.22 -13.01 5.27
N SER A 131 10.01 -13.85 4.62
CA SER A 131 10.22 -15.24 5.00
C SER A 131 11.72 -15.58 5.10
N ARG A 132 12.05 -16.88 5.31
CA ARG A 132 13.46 -17.31 5.25
C ARG A 132 14.13 -17.00 3.91
N LYS A 133 13.36 -17.00 2.82
CA LYS A 133 13.85 -16.86 1.44
C LYS A 133 13.47 -15.55 0.76
N SER A 134 12.46 -14.83 1.28
CA SER A 134 11.98 -13.59 0.70
C SER A 134 12.14 -12.39 1.64
N LEU A 135 12.43 -11.24 1.04
CA LEU A 135 12.44 -9.97 1.74
C LEU A 135 11.02 -9.55 2.10
N GLY A 136 10.85 -8.94 3.28
CA GLY A 136 9.67 -8.18 3.60
C GLY A 136 9.72 -6.79 2.96
N LEU A 137 8.58 -6.16 2.74
CA LEU A 137 8.50 -4.90 2.03
C LEU A 137 8.73 -3.67 2.94
N LEU A 138 8.22 -3.68 4.17
CA LEU A 138 8.37 -2.55 5.10
C LEU A 138 9.82 -2.12 5.34
N PRO A 139 10.80 -3.04 5.49
CA PRO A 139 12.20 -2.66 5.66
C PRO A 139 12.84 -1.94 4.45
N LEU A 140 12.21 -2.00 3.28
CA LEU A 140 12.71 -1.35 2.06
C LEU A 140 12.28 0.12 1.97
N SER A 141 11.53 0.62 2.93
CA SER A 141 11.03 2.00 2.94
C SER A 141 12.16 3.01 2.80
N GLY A 142 11.95 4.00 1.95
CA GLY A 142 12.89 5.06 1.66
C GLY A 142 13.87 4.76 0.53
N ASN A 143 14.26 3.50 0.31
CA ASN A 143 15.18 3.11 -0.75
C ASN A 143 14.88 1.70 -1.28
N VAL A 144 14.25 1.63 -2.43
CA VAL A 144 13.97 0.38 -3.15
C VAL A 144 14.93 0.27 -4.33
N ALA A 145 16.02 -0.47 -4.17
CA ALA A 145 17.02 -0.66 -5.21
C ALA A 145 17.49 0.67 -5.87
N GLY A 146 17.73 1.70 -5.04
CA GLY A 146 18.12 3.03 -5.51
C GLY A 146 16.96 3.98 -5.82
N ASN A 147 15.73 3.53 -5.79
CA ASN A 147 14.54 4.34 -6.02
C ASN A 147 13.90 4.79 -4.70
N ARG A 148 13.49 6.04 -4.63
CA ARG A 148 12.80 6.57 -3.44
C ARG A 148 11.33 6.14 -3.46
N LEU A 149 10.91 5.43 -2.40
CA LEU A 149 9.52 5.05 -2.18
C LEU A 149 9.25 4.95 -0.67
N ALA A 150 8.26 5.67 -0.17
CA ALA A 150 7.79 5.52 1.20
C ALA A 150 6.92 4.26 1.28
N ILE A 151 7.33 3.29 2.12
CA ILE A 151 6.58 2.06 2.36
C ILE A 151 6.20 2.03 3.84
N CYS A 152 4.91 1.94 4.13
CA CYS A 152 4.42 1.98 5.50
C CYS A 152 3.13 1.16 5.66
N LYS A 153 2.71 0.99 6.90
CA LYS A 153 1.36 0.55 7.21
C LYS A 153 0.41 1.76 7.12
N PRO A 154 -0.86 1.55 6.73
CA PRO A 154 -1.82 2.65 6.70
C PRO A 154 -2.04 3.21 8.10
N GLU A 155 -2.01 4.53 8.22
CA GLU A 155 -2.25 5.24 9.48
C GLU A 155 -3.46 6.16 9.38
N THR A 156 -4.19 6.29 10.48
CA THR A 156 -5.27 7.27 10.57
C THR A 156 -4.67 8.67 10.67
N LYS A 157 -4.97 9.54 9.72
CA LYS A 157 -4.67 10.97 9.85
C LYS A 157 -5.65 11.57 10.87
N ARG A 158 -5.32 11.44 12.14
CA ARG A 158 -6.03 12.20 13.17
C ARG A 158 -5.75 13.68 12.94
N PRO A 159 -6.78 14.57 12.92
CA PRO A 159 -6.53 16.00 13.06
C PRO A 159 -5.67 16.16 14.30
N GLN A 160 -4.50 16.78 14.18
CA GLN A 160 -3.77 17.21 15.38
C GLN A 160 -4.74 18.14 16.12
N LEU A 161 -5.24 17.68 17.25
CA LEU A 161 -5.86 18.55 18.22
C LEU A 161 -4.78 19.55 18.60
N ASP A 162 -4.92 20.77 18.08
CA ASP A 162 -4.06 21.90 18.42
C ASP A 162 -4.32 22.23 19.90
N LEU A 163 -3.63 21.51 20.78
CA LEU A 163 -3.61 21.79 22.20
C LEU A 163 -2.77 23.05 22.44
N ARG A 164 -3.20 24.18 21.84
CA ARG A 164 -2.76 25.49 22.30
C ARG A 164 -3.20 25.62 23.74
N ARG A 165 -2.23 25.54 24.63
CA ARG A 165 -2.48 25.90 26.03
C ARG A 165 -3.17 27.27 26.05
N PRO A 166 -4.30 27.44 26.72
CA PRO A 166 -4.84 28.77 26.90
C PRO A 166 -3.74 29.63 27.57
N ASN A 167 -3.51 30.82 27.00
CA ASN A 167 -2.60 31.77 27.63
C ASN A 167 -3.03 32.00 29.08
N PRO A 168 -2.11 32.03 30.05
CA PRO A 168 -2.45 32.39 31.39
C PRO A 168 -3.05 33.83 31.40
N PRO A 169 -4.04 34.11 32.21
CA PRO A 169 -4.58 35.44 32.33
C PRO A 169 -3.46 36.41 32.70
N SER A 170 -3.36 37.51 31.97
CA SER A 170 -2.49 38.63 32.29
C SER A 170 -2.98 39.29 33.61
N GLU A 171 -2.12 39.32 34.63
CA GLU A 171 -2.31 40.13 35.83
C GLU A 171 -2.22 41.63 35.48
#